data_035d065d36dd4eebcc1a73002adb4ecf
#
_entry.id   035d065d36dd4eebcc1a73002adb4ecf
#
_cell.length_a   1.000
_cell.length_b   1.000
_cell.length_c   1.000
_cell.angle_alpha   90.00
_cell.angle_beta   90.00
_cell.angle_gamma   90.00
#
_symmetry.space_group_name_H-M   'P 1'
#
loop_
_entity.id
_entity.type
_entity.pdbx_description
1 polymer ?
#
loop_
_entity_poly.entity_id
_entity_poly.type
_entity_poly.pdbx_seq_one_letter_code
_entity_poly.pdbx_strand_id
1 'polypeptide(L)'
;MLWDNLREEEFEEAIKTSGGLCIIPLGCIEKHGQHLPVATDMFIARRIIDDATKVEDAMVFDVGAWMGEVSGFHANPTPETNRTRGCISITQDLMLRILTELCNEIYRNGFNKILFVNAHGGNRPILNHFLRCQSYEKKPYALMWTEANNSWETKADAILKVYKERPEFLSMLTEEDIKTLEKWVEIDPDYGGGHADFRETALALAYDKSLVAEDKYDAESGLSTHIGDYLEDEEVWIRGAWGKNFPNSYEAIAPHGASVTIGEAMYKIHVERMIRIIRKLKTEDTCLKISANALNLK
;
A
#
# COMPACT_ATOMS: atom_id res chain seq x y z
N MET A 1 9.48 -15.60 4.91
CA MET A 1 10.45 -16.27 4.00
C MET A 1 10.38 -15.59 2.64
N LEU A 2 11.53 -15.21 2.04
CA LEU A 2 11.59 -14.63 0.70
C LEU A 2 11.79 -15.73 -0.34
N TRP A 3 10.96 -15.73 -1.37
CA TRP A 3 11.00 -16.69 -2.48
C TRP A 3 12.38 -16.79 -3.13
N ASP A 4 12.99 -15.64 -3.42
CA ASP A 4 14.29 -15.54 -4.09
C ASP A 4 15.46 -16.11 -3.29
N ASN A 5 15.28 -16.32 -2.00
CA ASN A 5 16.34 -16.83 -1.11
C ASN A 5 16.30 -18.34 -0.93
N LEU A 6 15.27 -19.03 -1.48
CA LEU A 6 15.11 -20.48 -1.31
C LEU A 6 15.69 -21.29 -2.47
N ARG A 7 16.27 -22.42 -2.13
CA ARG A 7 16.60 -23.47 -3.09
C ARG A 7 15.38 -24.36 -3.32
N GLU A 8 15.34 -25.04 -4.45
CA GLU A 8 14.22 -25.89 -4.87
C GLU A 8 13.79 -26.89 -3.79
N GLU A 9 14.73 -27.54 -3.12
CA GLU A 9 14.48 -28.51 -2.07
C GLU A 9 13.83 -27.95 -0.79
N GLU A 10 13.87 -26.63 -0.60
CA GLU A 10 13.33 -25.95 0.59
C GLU A 10 11.84 -25.58 0.43
N PHE A 11 11.30 -25.67 -0.80
CA PHE A 11 9.92 -25.25 -1.08
C PHE A 11 8.86 -26.10 -0.39
N GLU A 12 9.07 -27.42 -0.24
CA GLU A 12 8.12 -28.28 0.44
C GLU A 12 7.89 -27.86 1.90
N GLU A 13 8.96 -27.58 2.63
CA GLU A 13 8.85 -27.11 4.01
C GLU A 13 8.30 -25.66 4.07
N ALA A 14 8.66 -24.82 3.12
CA ALA A 14 8.15 -23.45 3.04
C ALA A 14 6.63 -23.40 2.81
N ILE A 15 6.09 -24.25 1.93
CA ILE A 15 4.65 -24.39 1.70
C ILE A 15 3.94 -24.81 2.99
N LYS A 16 4.47 -25.82 3.68
CA LYS A 16 3.91 -26.32 4.93
C LYS A 16 3.95 -25.25 6.04
N THR A 17 5.07 -24.59 6.23
CA THR A 17 5.29 -23.57 7.27
C THR A 17 4.41 -22.34 7.03
N SER A 18 4.23 -21.93 5.77
CA SER A 18 3.34 -20.82 5.40
C SER A 18 1.84 -21.17 5.37
N GLY A 19 1.49 -22.46 5.53
CA GLY A 19 0.10 -22.93 5.37
C GLY A 19 -0.43 -22.71 3.95
N GLY A 20 0.44 -22.76 2.95
CA GLY A 20 0.13 -22.51 1.54
C GLY A 20 -0.11 -21.04 1.18
N LEU A 21 0.22 -20.10 2.09
CA LEU A 21 0.07 -18.66 1.87
C LEU A 21 1.30 -18.07 1.19
N CYS A 22 1.09 -17.39 0.05
CA CYS A 22 2.06 -16.54 -0.61
C CYS A 22 1.58 -15.09 -0.62
N ILE A 23 2.42 -14.17 -0.15
CA ILE A 23 2.17 -12.73 -0.09
C ILE A 23 2.93 -12.04 -1.22
N ILE A 24 2.24 -11.16 -1.94
CA ILE A 24 2.82 -10.35 -3.01
C ILE A 24 2.70 -8.87 -2.60
N PRO A 25 3.82 -8.20 -2.25
CA PRO A 25 3.82 -6.76 -2.07
C PRO A 25 3.53 -6.07 -3.40
N LEU A 26 2.66 -5.07 -3.39
CA LEU A 26 2.38 -4.20 -4.52
C LEU A 26 2.50 -2.74 -4.10
N GLY A 27 3.29 -2.00 -4.87
CA GLY A 27 3.40 -0.55 -4.80
C GLY A 27 3.36 0.01 -6.20
N CYS A 28 4.12 1.07 -6.41
CA CYS A 28 4.41 1.62 -7.74
C CYS A 28 5.73 2.40 -7.73
N ILE A 29 6.12 2.91 -8.88
CA ILE A 29 7.18 3.91 -9.02
C ILE A 29 6.52 5.21 -9.48
N GLU A 30 6.19 6.05 -8.53
CA GLU A 30 5.44 7.29 -8.71
C GLU A 30 6.12 8.46 -8.00
N LYS A 31 5.97 9.66 -8.55
CA LYS A 31 6.42 10.88 -7.87
C LYS A 31 5.59 11.13 -6.62
N HIS A 32 6.23 11.40 -5.50
CA HIS A 32 5.65 11.73 -4.20
C HIS A 32 6.16 13.10 -3.74
N GLY A 33 5.64 14.17 -4.34
CA GLY A 33 6.18 15.51 -4.12
C GLY A 33 7.67 15.61 -4.52
N GLN A 34 8.40 16.53 -3.88
CA GLN A 34 9.86 16.65 -4.02
C GLN A 34 10.63 16.06 -2.83
N HIS A 35 9.93 15.63 -1.79
CA HIS A 35 10.53 15.26 -0.52
C HIS A 35 10.60 13.74 -0.29
N LEU A 36 9.83 12.93 -1.04
CA LEU A 36 9.83 11.48 -0.90
C LEU A 36 10.38 10.78 -2.15
N PRO A 37 10.99 9.60 -1.99
CA PRO A 37 11.48 8.82 -3.12
C PRO A 37 10.32 8.20 -3.92
N VAL A 38 10.58 7.95 -5.21
CA VAL A 38 9.55 7.42 -6.14
C VAL A 38 9.05 6.01 -5.83
N ALA A 39 9.72 5.26 -4.96
CA ALA A 39 9.32 3.92 -4.54
C ALA A 39 8.71 3.89 -3.12
N THR A 40 8.23 5.02 -2.61
CA THR A 40 7.68 5.18 -1.25
C THR A 40 6.66 4.09 -0.92
N ASP A 41 5.67 3.89 -1.78
CA ASP A 41 4.64 2.86 -1.59
C ASP A 41 5.23 1.47 -1.39
N MET A 42 6.21 1.11 -2.22
CA MET A 42 6.83 -0.21 -2.14
C MET A 42 7.68 -0.38 -0.88
N PHE A 43 8.36 0.67 -0.42
CA PHE A 43 9.11 0.63 0.83
C PHE A 43 8.19 0.40 2.03
N ILE A 44 7.03 1.07 2.04
CA ILE A 44 6.01 0.89 3.08
C ILE A 44 5.48 -0.55 3.08
N ALA A 45 5.06 -1.06 1.91
CA ALA A 45 4.55 -2.43 1.81
C ALA A 45 5.60 -3.47 2.25
N ARG A 46 6.83 -3.35 1.76
CA ARG A 46 7.93 -4.26 2.11
C ARG A 46 8.20 -4.30 3.59
N ARG A 47 8.36 -3.15 4.24
CA ARG A 47 8.64 -3.11 5.67
C ARG A 47 7.55 -3.75 6.50
N ILE A 48 6.28 -3.46 6.21
CA ILE A 48 5.15 -4.06 6.94
C ILE A 48 5.16 -5.59 6.80
N ILE A 49 5.38 -6.09 5.59
CA ILE A 49 5.41 -7.52 5.32
C ILE A 49 6.63 -8.17 5.98
N ASP A 50 7.81 -7.57 5.84
CA ASP A 50 9.05 -8.09 6.39
C ASP A 50 8.98 -8.20 7.92
N ASP A 51 8.48 -7.16 8.60
CA ASP A 51 8.34 -7.17 10.05
C ASP A 51 7.25 -8.16 10.52
N ALA A 52 6.14 -8.27 9.77
CA ALA A 52 5.08 -9.22 10.09
C ALA A 52 5.55 -10.67 9.89
N THR A 53 6.31 -10.96 8.83
CA THR A 53 6.78 -12.31 8.53
C THR A 53 7.95 -12.78 9.40
N LYS A 54 8.58 -11.90 10.16
CA LYS A 54 9.50 -12.27 11.25
C LYS A 54 8.78 -12.87 12.46
N VAL A 55 7.49 -12.54 12.64
CA VAL A 55 6.66 -13.00 13.75
C VAL A 55 5.76 -14.16 13.34
N GLU A 56 5.22 -14.11 12.13
CA GLU A 56 4.30 -15.13 11.61
C GLU A 56 4.71 -15.52 10.19
N ASP A 57 5.29 -16.70 10.05
CA ASP A 57 5.85 -17.16 8.77
C ASP A 57 4.82 -17.15 7.63
N ALA A 58 5.21 -16.56 6.50
CA ALA A 58 4.53 -16.67 5.22
C ALA A 58 5.56 -16.62 4.10
N MET A 59 5.21 -17.16 2.92
CA MET A 59 6.01 -16.96 1.72
C MET A 59 5.80 -15.55 1.20
N VAL A 60 6.88 -14.87 0.81
CA VAL A 60 6.84 -13.56 0.15
C VAL A 60 7.46 -13.67 -1.22
N PHE A 61 6.70 -13.35 -2.25
CA PHE A 61 7.17 -13.22 -3.62
C PHE A 61 7.17 -11.73 -4.02
N ASP A 62 8.34 -11.12 -4.04
CA ASP A 62 8.51 -9.69 -4.33
C ASP A 62 8.63 -9.46 -5.83
N VAL A 63 7.61 -8.87 -6.42
CA VAL A 63 7.56 -8.56 -7.86
C VAL A 63 8.31 -7.29 -8.26
N GLY A 64 8.90 -6.59 -7.30
CA GLY A 64 9.56 -5.30 -7.54
C GLY A 64 8.61 -4.11 -7.56
N ALA A 65 9.15 -2.92 -7.39
CA ALA A 65 8.37 -1.67 -7.29
C ALA A 65 7.68 -1.26 -8.60
N TRP A 66 8.08 -1.81 -9.74
CA TRP A 66 7.56 -1.45 -11.05
C TRP A 66 6.14 -1.97 -11.34
N MET A 67 5.66 -2.94 -10.55
CA MET A 67 4.35 -3.56 -10.71
C MET A 67 3.25 -2.68 -10.11
N GLY A 68 2.92 -1.58 -10.78
CA GLY A 68 1.85 -0.68 -10.36
C GLY A 68 1.29 0.15 -11.52
N GLU A 69 0.06 0.61 -11.35
CA GLU A 69 -0.61 1.52 -12.26
C GLU A 69 -0.40 2.95 -11.77
N VAL A 70 0.25 3.76 -12.57
CA VAL A 70 0.34 5.20 -12.37
C VAL A 70 -0.49 5.84 -13.45
N SER A 71 -1.49 6.63 -13.10
CA SER A 71 -2.44 7.17 -14.07
C SER A 71 -1.73 7.85 -15.25
N GLY A 72 -2.28 7.68 -16.45
CA GLY A 72 -1.63 8.10 -17.69
C GLY A 72 -1.21 9.58 -17.75
N PHE A 73 -1.73 10.43 -16.85
CA PHE A 73 -1.30 11.81 -16.71
C PHE A 73 0.12 11.92 -16.16
N HIS A 74 0.50 11.02 -15.26
CA HIS A 74 1.82 10.97 -14.64
C HIS A 74 2.81 10.13 -15.44
N ALA A 75 2.32 9.13 -16.18
CA ALA A 75 3.14 8.20 -16.97
C ALA A 75 3.58 8.75 -18.34
N ASN A 76 2.93 9.81 -18.84
CA ASN A 76 3.27 10.43 -20.13
C ASN A 76 3.82 11.86 -19.93
N PRO A 77 5.06 12.01 -19.45
CA PRO A 77 5.67 13.32 -19.38
C PRO A 77 5.84 13.85 -20.81
N THR A 78 5.27 15.01 -21.09
CA THR A 78 5.68 15.75 -22.29
C THR A 78 7.01 16.43 -22.00
N PRO A 79 7.82 16.73 -23.05
CA PRO A 79 9.06 17.50 -22.86
C PRO A 79 8.83 18.82 -22.12
N GLU A 80 7.64 19.40 -22.24
CA GLU A 80 7.25 20.64 -21.59
C GLU A 80 6.85 20.48 -20.13
N THR A 81 6.26 19.36 -19.76
CA THR A 81 5.79 19.16 -18.38
C THR A 81 6.85 18.58 -17.48
N ASN A 82 7.70 17.68 -17.98
CA ASN A 82 8.85 17.09 -17.27
C ASN A 82 8.66 16.81 -15.76
N ARG A 83 7.39 16.83 -15.30
CA ARG A 83 7.00 16.81 -13.89
C ARG A 83 6.96 15.41 -13.30
N THR A 84 6.96 14.39 -14.18
CA THR A 84 6.78 12.98 -13.80
C THR A 84 7.98 12.11 -14.15
N ARG A 85 9.16 12.71 -14.15
CA ARG A 85 10.41 11.95 -14.31
C ARG A 85 10.56 10.94 -13.18
N GLY A 86 10.99 9.74 -13.55
CA GLY A 86 11.20 8.65 -12.62
C GLY A 86 9.97 7.75 -12.41
N CYS A 87 8.77 8.16 -12.81
CA CYS A 87 7.59 7.29 -12.75
C CYS A 87 7.69 6.17 -13.79
N ILE A 88 7.27 4.97 -13.40
CA ILE A 88 7.13 3.81 -14.28
C ILE A 88 5.74 3.24 -14.10
N SER A 89 4.98 3.15 -15.19
CA SER A 89 3.63 2.58 -15.20
C SER A 89 3.51 1.53 -16.27
N ILE A 90 2.72 0.51 -15.99
CA ILE A 90 2.29 -0.48 -16.98
C ILE A 90 0.79 -0.31 -17.25
N THR A 91 0.33 -0.68 -18.45
CA THR A 91 -1.09 -0.61 -18.77
C THR A 91 -1.88 -1.63 -17.96
N GLN A 92 -3.12 -1.27 -17.62
CA GLN A 92 -3.96 -2.13 -16.77
C GLN A 92 -4.22 -3.50 -17.40
N ASP A 93 -4.40 -3.60 -18.71
CA ASP A 93 -4.58 -4.88 -19.42
C ASP A 93 -3.34 -5.77 -19.34
N LEU A 94 -2.14 -5.18 -19.42
CA LEU A 94 -0.89 -5.91 -19.23
C LEU A 94 -0.75 -6.37 -17.78
N MET A 95 -1.07 -5.50 -16.80
CA MET A 95 -1.04 -5.85 -15.39
C MET A 95 -1.96 -7.02 -15.07
N LEU A 96 -3.21 -7.01 -15.59
CA LEU A 96 -4.15 -8.13 -15.41
C LEU A 96 -3.60 -9.46 -15.94
N ARG A 97 -2.93 -9.44 -17.10
CA ARG A 97 -2.31 -10.65 -17.68
C ARG A 97 -1.14 -11.14 -16.84
N ILE A 98 -0.25 -10.23 -16.42
CA ILE A 98 0.91 -10.58 -15.56
C ILE A 98 0.42 -11.17 -14.23
N LEU A 99 -0.55 -10.54 -13.57
CA LEU A 99 -1.10 -11.04 -12.31
C LEU A 99 -1.74 -12.42 -12.47
N THR A 100 -2.41 -12.68 -13.61
CA THR A 100 -3.01 -13.99 -13.90
C THR A 100 -1.95 -15.06 -14.03
N GLU A 101 -0.92 -14.85 -14.85
CA GLU A 101 0.17 -15.81 -15.04
C GLU A 101 0.93 -16.04 -13.74
N LEU A 102 1.21 -14.96 -13.01
CA LEU A 102 1.90 -15.04 -11.72
C LEU A 102 1.13 -15.92 -10.72
N CYS A 103 -0.18 -15.70 -10.58
CA CYS A 103 -1.00 -16.50 -9.68
C CYS A 103 -1.03 -17.99 -10.09
N ASN A 104 -1.11 -18.29 -11.38
CA ASN A 104 -1.06 -19.65 -11.89
C ASN A 104 0.30 -20.32 -11.54
N GLU A 105 1.41 -19.59 -11.71
CA GLU A 105 2.75 -20.11 -11.40
C GLU A 105 2.98 -20.28 -9.89
N ILE A 106 2.51 -19.37 -9.07
CA ILE A 106 2.56 -19.50 -7.61
C ILE A 106 1.78 -20.73 -7.17
N TYR A 107 0.58 -20.95 -7.73
CA TYR A 107 -0.19 -22.16 -7.47
C TYR A 107 0.50 -23.43 -7.96
N ARG A 108 1.07 -23.42 -9.16
CA ARG A 108 1.85 -24.57 -9.69
C ARG A 108 2.99 -24.96 -8.75
N ASN A 109 3.56 -24.01 -8.03
CA ASN A 109 4.60 -24.22 -7.03
C ASN A 109 4.07 -24.64 -5.65
N GLY A 110 2.76 -24.86 -5.47
CA GLY A 110 2.15 -25.43 -4.28
C GLY A 110 1.49 -24.44 -3.33
N PHE A 111 1.50 -23.13 -3.61
CA PHE A 111 0.83 -22.13 -2.79
C PHE A 111 -0.60 -21.89 -3.30
N ASN A 112 -1.58 -22.18 -2.48
CA ASN A 112 -3.00 -22.12 -2.85
C ASN A 112 -3.75 -20.93 -2.24
N LYS A 113 -3.08 -20.09 -1.47
CA LYS A 113 -3.61 -18.84 -0.90
C LYS A 113 -2.69 -17.70 -1.32
N ILE A 114 -3.19 -16.77 -2.13
CA ILE A 114 -2.41 -15.67 -2.67
C ILE A 114 -2.99 -14.35 -2.17
N LEU A 115 -2.17 -13.59 -1.45
CA LEU A 115 -2.54 -12.30 -0.86
C LEU A 115 -1.71 -11.18 -1.46
N PHE A 116 -2.36 -10.28 -2.19
CA PHE A 116 -1.74 -9.01 -2.58
C PHE A 116 -1.81 -8.02 -1.43
N VAL A 117 -0.68 -7.44 -1.07
CA VAL A 117 -0.58 -6.39 -0.04
C VAL A 117 -0.20 -5.10 -0.74
N ASN A 118 -1.19 -4.24 -0.91
CA ASN A 118 -1.10 -3.04 -1.73
C ASN A 118 -0.85 -1.79 -0.89
N ALA A 119 0.10 -0.95 -1.30
CA ALA A 119 0.34 0.36 -0.70
C ALA A 119 0.04 1.54 -1.64
N HIS A 120 -0.36 1.26 -2.91
CA HIS A 120 -0.62 2.30 -3.91
C HIS A 120 -2.11 2.45 -4.22
N GLY A 121 -2.62 3.69 -4.09
CA GLY A 121 -4.04 3.99 -4.32
C GLY A 121 -4.52 3.64 -5.73
N GLY A 122 -3.71 3.89 -6.75
CA GLY A 122 -4.01 3.58 -8.16
C GLY A 122 -4.23 2.09 -8.45
N ASN A 123 -3.67 1.20 -7.64
CA ASN A 123 -3.86 -0.24 -7.81
C ASN A 123 -5.23 -0.75 -7.31
N ARG A 124 -5.93 -0.01 -6.45
CA ARG A 124 -7.22 -0.46 -5.86
C ARG A 124 -8.27 -0.84 -6.91
N PRO A 125 -8.57 0.01 -7.91
CA PRO A 125 -9.56 -0.33 -8.92
C PRO A 125 -9.19 -1.57 -9.72
N ILE A 126 -7.91 -1.71 -10.08
CA ILE A 126 -7.44 -2.84 -10.88
C ILE A 126 -7.43 -4.14 -10.08
N LEU A 127 -7.08 -4.12 -8.80
CA LEU A 127 -7.15 -5.30 -7.94
C LEU A 127 -8.59 -5.78 -7.76
N ASN A 128 -9.52 -4.86 -7.53
CA ASN A 128 -10.94 -5.19 -7.49
C ASN A 128 -11.44 -5.77 -8.81
N HIS A 129 -11.04 -5.18 -9.93
CA HIS A 129 -11.37 -5.69 -11.25
C HIS A 129 -10.74 -7.05 -11.52
N PHE A 130 -9.48 -7.24 -11.14
CA PHE A 130 -8.76 -8.51 -11.25
C PHE A 130 -9.51 -9.64 -10.51
N LEU A 131 -9.88 -9.46 -9.25
CA LEU A 131 -10.64 -10.47 -8.51
C LEU A 131 -11.97 -10.81 -9.20
N ARG A 132 -12.68 -9.80 -9.75
CA ARG A 132 -13.90 -10.03 -10.52
C ARG A 132 -13.63 -10.84 -11.79
N CYS A 133 -12.59 -10.52 -12.56
CA CYS A 133 -12.21 -11.29 -13.75
C CYS A 133 -11.89 -12.75 -13.40
N GLN A 134 -11.17 -12.98 -12.30
CA GLN A 134 -10.83 -14.34 -11.87
C GLN A 134 -12.05 -15.14 -11.37
N SER A 135 -13.16 -14.49 -11.04
CA SER A 135 -14.40 -15.16 -10.60
C SER A 135 -15.21 -15.80 -11.73
N TYR A 136 -14.91 -15.50 -12.99
CA TYR A 136 -15.57 -16.15 -14.15
C TYR A 136 -15.13 -17.58 -14.38
N GLU A 137 -14.01 -18.00 -13.79
CA GLU A 137 -13.49 -19.35 -13.90
C GLU A 137 -13.27 -19.94 -12.51
N LYS A 138 -13.49 -21.24 -12.37
CA LYS A 138 -13.16 -21.94 -11.13
C LYS A 138 -11.64 -22.02 -11.00
N LYS A 139 -11.09 -21.41 -9.98
CA LYS A 139 -9.66 -21.45 -9.67
C LYS A 139 -9.40 -22.41 -8.50
N PRO A 140 -8.31 -23.18 -8.53
CA PRO A 140 -7.94 -24.09 -7.45
C PRO A 140 -7.22 -23.39 -6.28
N TYR A 141 -7.17 -22.06 -6.29
CA TYR A 141 -6.53 -21.21 -5.28
C TYR A 141 -7.43 -20.04 -4.89
N ALA A 142 -7.20 -19.50 -3.72
CA ALA A 142 -7.88 -18.29 -3.25
C ALA A 142 -7.04 -17.05 -3.56
N LEU A 143 -7.71 -16.01 -4.07
CA LEU A 143 -7.13 -14.69 -4.33
C LEU A 143 -7.72 -13.66 -3.37
N MET A 144 -6.85 -12.87 -2.79
CA MET A 144 -7.22 -11.83 -1.83
C MET A 144 -6.33 -10.63 -2.00
N TRP A 145 -6.81 -9.46 -1.60
CA TRP A 145 -5.94 -8.31 -1.45
C TRP A 145 -6.30 -7.49 -0.20
N THR A 146 -5.35 -6.75 0.32
CA THR A 146 -5.51 -5.82 1.44
C THR A 146 -4.58 -4.62 1.27
N GLU A 147 -4.92 -3.51 1.91
CA GLU A 147 -4.01 -2.38 2.01
C GLU A 147 -2.86 -2.71 2.97
N ALA A 148 -1.64 -2.28 2.63
CA ALA A 148 -0.50 -2.33 3.53
C ALA A 148 -0.69 -1.32 4.67
N ASN A 149 -0.92 -0.07 4.29
CA ASN A 149 -1.13 1.08 5.17
C ASN A 149 -2.61 1.50 5.13
N ASN A 150 -3.45 0.88 5.94
CA ASN A 150 -4.87 1.23 5.99
C ASN A 150 -5.05 2.65 6.55
N SER A 151 -5.63 3.53 5.75
CA SER A 151 -5.83 4.95 6.09
C SER A 151 -6.71 5.18 7.33
N TRP A 152 -7.62 4.26 7.64
CA TRP A 152 -8.51 4.38 8.80
C TRP A 152 -7.76 4.25 10.14
N GLU A 153 -6.74 3.39 10.21
CA GLU A 153 -5.97 3.14 11.43
C GLU A 153 -4.87 4.19 11.67
N THR A 154 -4.62 5.05 10.69
CA THR A 154 -3.55 6.07 10.72
C THR A 154 -4.03 7.49 10.55
N LYS A 155 -5.34 7.75 10.70
CA LYS A 155 -5.84 9.09 10.95
C LYS A 155 -5.26 9.64 12.25
N ALA A 156 -4.99 10.92 12.31
CA ALA A 156 -4.37 11.53 13.48
C ALA A 156 -5.16 11.28 14.77
N ASP A 157 -6.48 11.34 14.73
CA ASP A 157 -7.37 11.02 15.84
C ASP A 157 -7.31 9.56 16.26
N ALA A 158 -7.28 8.63 15.28
CA ALA A 158 -7.16 7.20 15.54
C ALA A 158 -5.79 6.85 16.16
N ILE A 159 -4.71 7.45 15.67
CA ILE A 159 -3.38 7.33 16.24
C ILE A 159 -3.39 7.81 17.70
N LEU A 160 -3.88 9.04 17.96
CA LEU A 160 -3.97 9.58 19.32
C LEU A 160 -4.80 8.71 20.25
N LYS A 161 -5.92 8.15 19.76
CA LYS A 161 -6.75 7.23 20.52
C LYS A 161 -5.98 5.95 20.91
N VAL A 162 -5.32 5.31 19.94
CA VAL A 162 -4.51 4.12 20.18
C VAL A 162 -3.41 4.41 21.20
N TYR A 163 -2.76 5.56 21.12
CA TYR A 163 -1.72 5.95 22.06
C TYR A 163 -2.26 6.17 23.48
N LYS A 164 -3.42 6.78 23.62
CA LYS A 164 -4.04 7.00 24.94
C LYS A 164 -4.54 5.70 25.58
N GLU A 165 -4.98 4.75 24.78
CA GLU A 165 -5.55 3.48 25.24
C GLU A 165 -4.47 2.38 25.45
N ARG A 166 -3.30 2.53 24.83
CA ARG A 166 -2.25 1.50 24.81
C ARG A 166 -0.91 2.07 25.31
N PRO A 167 -0.55 1.81 26.59
CA PRO A 167 0.66 2.38 27.21
C PRO A 167 1.96 2.12 26.44
N GLU A 168 2.07 0.98 25.74
CA GLU A 168 3.23 0.66 24.92
C GLU A 168 3.41 1.59 23.72
N PHE A 169 2.37 2.29 23.27
CA PHE A 169 2.47 3.32 22.25
C PHE A 169 2.83 4.68 22.85
N LEU A 170 2.30 5.03 24.02
CA LEU A 170 2.68 6.25 24.73
C LEU A 170 4.18 6.36 24.94
N SER A 171 4.84 5.23 25.26
CA SER A 171 6.29 5.20 25.45
C SER A 171 7.11 5.35 24.16
N MET A 172 6.48 5.25 22.99
CA MET A 172 7.14 5.42 21.69
C MET A 172 7.19 6.86 21.24
N LEU A 173 6.21 7.69 21.66
CA LEU A 173 6.06 9.08 21.21
C LEU A 173 6.73 10.04 22.19
N THR A 174 7.30 11.09 21.61
CA THR A 174 7.76 12.27 22.35
C THR A 174 6.59 13.21 22.65
N GLU A 175 6.76 14.14 23.58
CA GLU A 175 5.77 15.20 23.84
C GLU A 175 5.52 16.07 22.59
N GLU A 176 6.54 16.26 21.75
CA GLU A 176 6.41 17.01 20.50
C GLU A 176 5.60 16.24 19.45
N ASP A 177 5.77 14.93 19.37
CA ASP A 177 4.95 14.08 18.49
C ASP A 177 3.48 14.16 18.87
N ILE A 178 3.17 14.11 20.16
CA ILE A 178 1.79 14.23 20.65
C ILE A 178 1.18 15.57 20.27
N LYS A 179 1.90 16.69 20.50
CA LYS A 179 1.45 18.02 20.10
C LYS A 179 1.25 18.14 18.60
N THR A 180 2.13 17.54 17.82
CA THR A 180 2.02 17.51 16.37
C THR A 180 0.77 16.77 15.94
N LEU A 181 0.49 15.59 16.49
CA LEU A 181 -0.72 14.82 16.18
C LEU A 181 -1.99 15.56 16.62
N GLU A 182 -1.99 16.21 17.79
CA GLU A 182 -3.10 17.04 18.26
C GLU A 182 -3.38 18.21 17.30
N LYS A 183 -2.33 18.87 16.85
CA LYS A 183 -2.44 19.93 15.83
C LYS A 183 -3.02 19.43 14.50
N TRP A 184 -2.60 18.25 14.06
CA TRP A 184 -3.14 17.65 12.83
C TRP A 184 -4.62 17.29 12.96
N VAL A 185 -5.07 16.81 14.12
CA VAL A 185 -6.50 16.59 14.41
C VAL A 185 -7.31 17.88 14.34
N GLU A 186 -6.74 19.00 14.81
CA GLU A 186 -7.40 20.32 14.73
C GLU A 186 -7.51 20.84 13.29
N ILE A 187 -6.48 20.58 12.46
CA ILE A 187 -6.45 21.02 11.05
C ILE A 187 -7.43 20.21 10.22
N ASP A 188 -7.45 18.91 10.38
CA ASP A 188 -8.32 17.99 9.67
C ASP A 188 -8.54 16.70 10.49
N PRO A 189 -9.60 16.63 11.30
CA PRO A 189 -9.90 15.46 12.10
C PRO A 189 -10.20 14.23 11.25
N ASP A 190 -10.68 14.43 10.02
CA ASP A 190 -10.97 13.37 9.05
C ASP A 190 -9.81 13.08 8.10
N TYR A 191 -8.66 13.75 8.32
CA TYR A 191 -7.48 13.57 7.48
C TYR A 191 -7.07 12.09 7.40
N GLY A 192 -7.54 11.47 6.35
CA GLY A 192 -7.37 10.04 6.10
C GLY A 192 -6.19 9.70 5.20
N GLY A 193 -5.40 10.69 4.87
CA GLY A 193 -4.26 10.59 3.99
C GLY A 193 -4.57 11.05 2.56
N GLY A 194 -3.58 11.70 1.96
CA GLY A 194 -3.51 12.06 0.56
C GLY A 194 -2.39 11.28 -0.12
N HIS A 195 -1.65 11.99 -0.97
CA HIS A 195 -0.48 11.45 -1.67
C HIS A 195 0.76 12.28 -1.30
N ALA A 196 1.84 11.61 -0.90
CA ALA A 196 3.03 12.24 -0.33
C ALA A 196 2.75 13.06 0.96
N ASP A 197 1.77 12.64 1.72
CA ASP A 197 1.22 13.32 2.88
C ASP A 197 2.07 13.15 4.15
N PHE A 198 1.58 13.69 5.25
CA PHE A 198 2.20 13.56 6.58
C PHE A 198 2.40 12.09 6.97
N ARG A 199 1.43 11.23 6.69
CA ARG A 199 1.47 9.81 7.03
C ARG A 199 2.55 9.07 6.23
N GLU A 200 2.56 9.25 4.91
CA GLU A 200 3.58 8.63 4.04
C GLU A 200 4.96 9.16 4.36
N THR A 201 5.07 10.46 4.70
CA THR A 201 6.33 11.07 5.10
C THR A 201 6.83 10.49 6.44
N ALA A 202 5.98 10.32 7.44
CA ALA A 202 6.36 9.71 8.71
C ALA A 202 6.81 8.24 8.51
N LEU A 203 6.08 7.46 7.71
CA LEU A 203 6.45 6.08 7.37
C LEU A 203 7.79 6.03 6.60
N ALA A 204 8.02 6.93 5.65
CA ALA A 204 9.29 7.02 4.91
C ALA A 204 10.46 7.40 5.83
N LEU A 205 10.28 8.37 6.73
CA LEU A 205 11.27 8.73 7.75
C LEU A 205 11.65 7.54 8.63
N ALA A 206 10.68 6.74 9.03
CA ALA A 206 10.90 5.57 9.85
C ALA A 206 11.50 4.40 9.04
N TYR A 207 11.24 4.33 7.74
CA TYR A 207 11.87 3.34 6.87
C TYR A 207 13.37 3.63 6.69
N ASP A 208 13.68 4.82 6.22
CA ASP A 208 15.06 5.33 6.07
C ASP A 208 15.03 6.87 5.96
N LYS A 209 15.38 7.55 7.05
CA LYS A 209 15.40 9.01 7.11
C LYS A 209 16.28 9.64 6.01
N SER A 210 17.33 8.97 5.56
CA SER A 210 18.24 9.49 4.54
C SER A 210 17.60 9.66 3.16
N LEU A 211 16.46 8.99 2.92
CA LEU A 211 15.69 9.08 1.67
C LEU A 211 14.70 10.24 1.65
N VAL A 212 14.46 10.90 2.78
CA VAL A 212 13.48 11.99 2.90
C VAL A 212 14.19 13.34 2.86
N ALA A 213 13.82 14.17 1.89
CA ALA A 213 14.36 15.52 1.74
C ALA A 213 13.51 16.53 2.56
N GLU A 214 13.73 16.61 3.87
CA GLU A 214 12.95 17.47 4.78
C GLU A 214 12.99 18.95 4.38
N ASP A 215 14.07 19.41 3.73
CA ASP A 215 14.22 20.76 3.19
C ASP A 215 13.35 21.04 1.96
N LYS A 216 12.62 20.03 1.46
CA LYS A 216 11.74 20.11 0.28
C LYS A 216 10.24 20.03 0.59
N TYR A 217 9.83 20.03 1.86
CA TYR A 217 8.41 19.96 2.23
C TYR A 217 7.56 21.04 1.59
N ASP A 218 8.10 22.26 1.47
CA ASP A 218 7.42 23.42 0.87
C ASP A 218 7.84 23.71 -0.59
N ALA A 219 8.58 22.79 -1.23
CA ALA A 219 9.09 23.04 -2.58
C ALA A 219 7.99 23.04 -3.67
N GLU A 220 6.88 22.33 -3.41
CA GLU A 220 5.71 22.28 -4.29
C GLU A 220 4.43 22.30 -3.46
N SER A 221 3.34 22.83 -4.02
CA SER A 221 2.04 22.81 -3.38
C SER A 221 1.36 21.45 -3.58
N GLY A 222 0.83 20.88 -2.51
CA GLY A 222 -0.07 19.74 -2.52
C GLY A 222 -1.55 20.11 -2.41
N LEU A 223 -1.89 21.40 -2.49
CA LEU A 223 -3.27 21.85 -2.45
C LEU A 223 -3.95 21.63 -3.80
N SER A 224 -5.23 21.24 -3.77
CA SER A 224 -6.04 21.08 -4.98
C SER A 224 -6.16 22.37 -5.77
N THR A 225 -6.10 22.26 -7.10
CA THR A 225 -6.47 23.34 -8.01
C THR A 225 -7.98 23.43 -8.26
N HIS A 226 -8.73 22.43 -7.82
CA HIS A 226 -10.18 22.29 -8.02
C HIS A 226 -10.63 22.25 -9.51
N ILE A 227 -9.70 22.13 -10.47
CA ILE A 227 -10.04 22.07 -11.90
C ILE A 227 -10.76 20.76 -12.24
N GLY A 228 -10.43 19.68 -11.53
CA GLY A 228 -11.04 18.36 -11.73
C GLY A 228 -12.43 18.23 -11.13
N ASP A 229 -12.85 19.15 -10.26
CA ASP A 229 -14.12 19.09 -9.51
C ASP A 229 -15.32 19.59 -10.34
N TYR A 230 -15.12 19.88 -11.61
CA TYR A 230 -16.06 20.52 -12.51
C TYR A 230 -17.49 19.93 -12.54
N LEU A 231 -17.62 18.62 -12.31
CA LEU A 231 -18.91 17.91 -12.26
C LEU A 231 -19.02 17.03 -10.99
N GLU A 232 -18.28 17.33 -9.96
CA GLU A 232 -18.26 16.53 -8.75
C GLU A 232 -19.62 16.54 -8.04
N ASP A 233 -20.26 17.69 -7.96
CA ASP A 233 -21.60 17.86 -7.38
C ASP A 233 -22.67 17.06 -8.11
N GLU A 234 -22.43 16.69 -9.37
CA GLU A 234 -23.32 15.89 -10.22
C GLU A 234 -22.92 14.38 -10.20
N GLU A 235 -21.99 13.99 -9.36
CA GLU A 235 -21.46 12.61 -9.27
C GLU A 235 -20.90 12.09 -10.61
N VAL A 236 -20.29 12.98 -11.43
CA VAL A 236 -19.70 12.63 -12.73
C VAL A 236 -18.18 12.59 -12.63
N TRP A 237 -17.60 11.40 -12.86
CA TRP A 237 -16.15 11.20 -12.85
C TRP A 237 -15.52 11.57 -14.19
N ILE A 238 -14.51 12.43 -14.13
CA ILE A 238 -13.78 12.91 -15.32
C ILE A 238 -12.41 12.23 -15.36
N ARG A 239 -12.02 11.74 -16.53
CA ARG A 239 -10.70 11.17 -16.77
C ARG A 239 -9.61 12.17 -16.41
N GLY A 240 -8.69 11.74 -15.52
CA GLY A 240 -7.53 12.56 -15.14
C GLY A 240 -7.84 13.70 -14.19
N ALA A 241 -9.02 13.72 -13.54
CA ALA A 241 -9.41 14.75 -12.58
C ALA A 241 -8.39 14.89 -11.46
N TRP A 242 -7.98 13.79 -10.81
CA TRP A 242 -6.97 13.82 -9.74
C TRP A 242 -5.68 14.52 -10.18
N GLY A 243 -5.11 14.15 -11.32
CA GLY A 243 -3.87 14.76 -11.82
C GLY A 243 -4.03 16.23 -12.23
N LYS A 244 -5.25 16.70 -12.46
CA LYS A 244 -5.53 18.13 -12.67
C LYS A 244 -5.66 18.87 -11.33
N ASN A 245 -6.28 18.25 -10.35
CA ASN A 245 -6.37 18.79 -9.00
C ASN A 245 -4.99 18.85 -8.34
N PHE A 246 -4.14 17.85 -8.56
CA PHE A 246 -2.83 17.72 -7.93
C PHE A 246 -1.69 17.60 -8.96
N PRO A 247 -1.39 18.68 -9.71
CA PRO A 247 -0.46 18.64 -10.84
C PRO A 247 0.99 18.38 -10.44
N ASN A 248 1.31 18.48 -9.16
CA ASN A 248 2.64 18.19 -8.63
C ASN A 248 2.80 16.72 -8.18
N SER A 249 1.78 15.86 -8.38
CA SER A 249 1.75 14.53 -7.77
C SER A 249 2.00 14.62 -6.27
N TYR A 250 1.22 15.46 -5.62
CA TYR A 250 1.27 15.76 -4.20
C TYR A 250 -0.12 16.24 -3.76
N GLU A 251 -0.76 15.48 -2.87
CA GLU A 251 -2.11 15.74 -2.37
C GLU A 251 -2.06 15.82 -0.85
N ALA A 252 -1.60 16.94 -0.33
CA ALA A 252 -1.53 17.21 1.10
C ALA A 252 -1.11 18.64 1.42
N ILE A 253 -1.30 19.02 2.67
CA ILE A 253 -0.56 20.13 3.30
C ILE A 253 0.87 19.64 3.58
N ALA A 254 1.84 20.55 3.56
CA ALA A 254 3.24 20.22 3.84
C ALA A 254 3.41 19.45 5.17
N PRO A 255 4.15 18.34 5.18
CA PRO A 255 4.14 17.35 6.27
C PRO A 255 5.01 17.76 7.47
N HIS A 256 4.99 19.06 7.82
CA HIS A 256 5.76 19.56 8.95
C HIS A 256 5.38 18.87 10.26
N GLY A 257 6.40 18.43 10.98
CA GLY A 257 6.25 17.69 12.23
C GLY A 257 6.15 16.16 12.05
N ALA A 258 6.16 15.66 10.82
CA ALA A 258 6.36 14.23 10.60
C ALA A 258 7.69 13.78 11.21
N SER A 259 7.69 12.64 11.90
CA SER A 259 8.86 12.16 12.65
C SER A 259 9.06 10.65 12.49
N VAL A 260 10.28 10.20 12.75
CA VAL A 260 10.63 8.77 12.79
C VAL A 260 9.78 8.05 13.83
N THR A 261 9.58 8.63 15.01
CA THR A 261 8.82 8.02 16.11
C THR A 261 7.35 7.86 15.80
N ILE A 262 6.72 8.84 15.14
CA ILE A 262 5.35 8.72 14.63
C ILE A 262 5.27 7.59 13.58
N GLY A 263 6.21 7.55 12.64
CA GLY A 263 6.26 6.51 11.62
C GLY A 263 6.47 5.10 12.17
N GLU A 264 7.34 4.94 13.18
CA GLU A 264 7.54 3.65 13.87
C GLU A 264 6.26 3.17 14.56
N ALA A 265 5.53 4.08 15.16
CA ALA A 265 4.26 3.76 15.79
C ALA A 265 3.18 3.39 14.76
N MET A 266 3.14 4.06 13.61
CA MET A 266 2.28 3.68 12.49
C MET A 266 2.64 2.28 11.97
N TYR A 267 3.93 2.00 11.74
CA TYR A 267 4.38 0.66 11.34
C TYR A 267 3.94 -0.41 12.34
N LYS A 268 4.07 -0.16 13.63
CA LYS A 268 3.64 -1.12 14.66
C LYS A 268 2.17 -1.49 14.52
N ILE A 269 1.27 -0.53 14.28
CA ILE A 269 -0.16 -0.76 14.07
C ILE A 269 -0.37 -1.65 12.82
N HIS A 270 0.26 -1.29 11.70
CA HIS A 270 0.11 -2.02 10.45
C HIS A 270 0.70 -3.43 10.51
N VAL A 271 1.85 -3.60 11.14
CA VAL A 271 2.50 -4.90 11.36
C VAL A 271 1.64 -5.82 12.21
N GLU A 272 1.08 -5.33 13.32
CA GLU A 272 0.17 -6.11 14.17
C GLU A 272 -1.09 -6.55 13.39
N ARG A 273 -1.64 -5.66 12.56
CA ARG A 273 -2.77 -6.01 11.68
C ARG A 273 -2.36 -7.08 10.66
N MET A 274 -1.19 -6.95 10.03
CA MET A 274 -0.70 -7.91 9.04
C MET A 274 -0.45 -9.29 9.68
N ILE A 275 0.12 -9.34 10.87
CA ILE A 275 0.30 -10.59 11.66
C ILE A 275 -1.05 -11.29 11.88
N ARG A 276 -2.10 -10.53 12.26
CA ARG A 276 -3.45 -11.10 12.45
C ARG A 276 -4.00 -11.69 11.14
N ILE A 277 -3.81 -10.99 10.01
CA ILE A 277 -4.23 -11.45 8.69
C ILE A 277 -3.49 -12.74 8.31
N ILE A 278 -2.17 -12.75 8.40
CA ILE A 278 -1.33 -13.93 8.07
C ILE A 278 -1.77 -15.12 8.90
N ARG A 279 -1.86 -14.97 10.22
CA ARG A 279 -2.27 -16.04 11.14
C ARG A 279 -3.63 -16.62 10.77
N LYS A 280 -4.61 -15.76 10.49
CA LYS A 280 -5.95 -16.19 10.10
C LYS A 280 -5.93 -16.96 8.78
N LEU A 281 -5.21 -16.48 7.78
CA LEU A 281 -5.11 -17.14 6.48
C LEU A 281 -4.36 -18.48 6.54
N LYS A 282 -3.39 -18.63 7.44
CA LYS A 282 -2.67 -19.91 7.64
C LYS A 282 -3.55 -20.96 8.31
N THR A 283 -4.36 -20.55 9.29
CA THR A 283 -5.11 -21.49 10.15
C THR A 283 -6.52 -21.78 9.65
N GLU A 284 -7.07 -20.97 8.74
CA GLU A 284 -8.43 -21.10 8.23
C GLU A 284 -8.45 -21.32 6.71
N ASP A 285 -9.22 -22.32 6.26
CA ASP A 285 -9.42 -22.60 4.82
C ASP A 285 -10.71 -21.97 4.27
N THR A 286 -11.28 -21.01 4.98
CA THR A 286 -12.52 -20.34 4.58
C THR A 286 -12.38 -19.65 3.22
N CYS A 287 -11.23 -19.01 2.95
CA CYS A 287 -10.95 -18.38 1.66
C CYS A 287 -10.93 -19.39 0.50
N LEU A 288 -10.39 -20.60 0.71
CA LEU A 288 -10.41 -21.67 -0.27
C LEU A 288 -11.84 -22.18 -0.52
N LYS A 289 -12.66 -22.31 0.51
CA LYS A 289 -14.07 -22.69 0.38
C LYS A 289 -14.88 -21.65 -0.39
N ILE A 290 -14.65 -20.35 -0.12
CA ILE A 290 -15.28 -19.26 -0.86
C ILE A 290 -14.86 -19.33 -2.34
N SER A 291 -13.58 -19.50 -2.62
CA SER A 291 -13.06 -19.58 -3.99
C SER A 291 -13.60 -20.81 -4.74
N ALA A 292 -13.64 -21.97 -4.09
CA ALA A 292 -14.17 -23.20 -4.68
C ALA A 292 -15.68 -23.11 -4.99
N ASN A 293 -16.44 -22.37 -4.19
CA ASN A 293 -17.88 -22.21 -4.31
C ASN A 293 -18.30 -20.98 -5.14
N ALA A 294 -17.37 -20.18 -5.63
CA ALA A 294 -17.67 -18.97 -6.37
C ALA A 294 -18.58 -19.20 -7.60
N LEU A 295 -18.60 -20.42 -8.17
CA LEU A 295 -19.47 -20.81 -9.27
C LEU A 295 -20.60 -21.78 -8.84
N ASN A 296 -20.66 -22.22 -7.60
CA ASN A 296 -21.71 -23.08 -7.09
C ASN A 296 -22.80 -22.19 -6.45
N LEU A 297 -23.64 -21.63 -7.29
CA LEU A 297 -24.88 -20.91 -6.88
C LEU A 297 -25.98 -21.89 -6.43
N LYS A 298 -25.64 -22.92 -5.66
CA LYS A 298 -26.62 -23.82 -5.01
C LYS A 298 -26.40 -23.82 -3.53
#